data_3e966005a74234f4459a8599acefb339
#
_entry.id   3e966005a74234f4459a8599acefb339
#
_cell.length_a   1.000
_cell.length_b   1.000
_cell.length_c   1.000
_cell.angle_alpha   90.00
_cell.angle_beta   90.00
_cell.angle_gamma   90.00
#
_symmetry.space_group_name_H-M   'P 1'
#
loop_
_entity.id
_entity.type
_entity.pdbx_description
1 polymer ?
#
loop_
_entity_poly.entity_id
_entity_poly.type
_entity_poly.pdbx_seq_one_letter_code
_entity_poly.pdbx_strand_id
1 'polypeptide(L)'
;TASRMQPAKYETTAVKIGAGEYCFTVSTARVAFDGFRSVYVEAEEEKEESNVLVGHLSMDSVLTKEEFDPKQHFTQPPAHYTEASLVKTMEELGIGRPSTYAPTISLILGRRYITKEGKNLYLTEIGEVVNNIMKQSFPSIVDVHFTANMEGLLDMVEEGKVPWKEVSRNFYPDLEEAVEIAEKELEEVKIEDEVTDVICEECGRNMVIKYGPHGKFLACPGFPECRNT
;
A
#
# COMPACT_ATOMS: atom_id res chain seq x y z
N THR A 1 26.50 -7.85 -0.25
CA THR A 1 27.74 -7.18 -0.74
C THR A 1 27.48 -5.70 -0.91
N ALA A 2 26.46 -5.27 -1.65
CA ALA A 2 26.15 -3.86 -1.91
C ALA A 2 26.03 -3.00 -0.64
N SER A 3 25.39 -3.50 0.43
CA SER A 3 25.21 -2.81 1.71
C SER A 3 26.52 -2.44 2.44
N ARG A 4 27.64 -3.02 2.04
CA ARG A 4 28.98 -2.75 2.62
C ARG A 4 29.88 -1.97 1.66
N MET A 5 29.37 -1.58 0.51
CA MET A 5 30.11 -0.78 -0.48
C MET A 5 29.90 0.71 -0.23
N GLN A 6 30.76 1.51 -0.85
CA GLN A 6 30.63 2.97 -0.79
C GLN A 6 29.33 3.42 -1.50
N PRO A 7 28.68 4.50 -1.04
CA PRO A 7 27.51 5.05 -1.69
C PRO A 7 27.87 5.58 -3.10
N ALA A 8 26.89 5.50 -4.01
CA ALA A 8 27.00 6.13 -5.31
C ALA A 8 27.08 7.67 -5.16
N LYS A 9 27.85 8.32 -6.05
CA LYS A 9 27.93 9.79 -6.07
C LYS A 9 27.32 10.31 -7.36
N TYR A 10 26.43 11.27 -7.22
CA TYR A 10 25.78 11.95 -8.32
C TYR A 10 26.28 13.38 -8.44
N GLU A 11 26.47 13.84 -9.66
CA GLU A 11 26.69 15.24 -9.99
C GLU A 11 25.40 15.79 -10.58
N THR A 12 24.77 16.73 -9.87
CA THR A 12 23.51 17.34 -10.30
C THR A 12 23.78 18.74 -10.81
N THR A 13 23.38 19.02 -12.05
CA THR A 13 23.45 20.33 -12.65
C THR A 13 22.05 20.92 -12.78
N ALA A 14 21.80 22.03 -12.09
CA ALA A 14 20.53 22.76 -12.17
C ALA A 14 20.77 24.08 -12.93
N VAL A 15 20.03 24.29 -14.02
CA VAL A 15 20.11 25.50 -14.85
C VAL A 15 18.81 26.26 -14.73
N LYS A 16 18.94 27.60 -14.58
CA LYS A 16 17.82 28.52 -14.61
C LYS A 16 17.96 29.42 -15.83
N ILE A 17 16.94 29.48 -16.67
CA ILE A 17 16.92 30.25 -17.91
C ILE A 17 15.86 31.34 -17.74
N GLY A 18 16.30 32.60 -17.70
CA GLY A 18 15.43 33.75 -17.62
C GLY A 18 14.84 34.10 -18.99
N ALA A 19 13.54 34.36 -19.05
CA ALA A 19 12.85 34.82 -20.26
C ALA A 19 11.87 35.95 -19.90
N GLY A 20 12.33 37.17 -19.78
CA GLY A 20 11.52 38.30 -19.27
C GLY A 20 11.15 38.10 -17.82
N GLU A 21 9.84 38.07 -17.50
CA GLU A 21 9.31 37.84 -16.16
C GLU A 21 9.24 36.34 -15.80
N TYR A 22 9.51 35.43 -16.72
CA TYR A 22 9.43 33.99 -16.55
C TYR A 22 10.81 33.36 -16.37
N CYS A 23 10.84 32.25 -15.66
CA CYS A 23 12.02 31.44 -15.41
C CYS A 23 11.78 30.00 -15.77
N PHE A 24 12.54 29.45 -16.71
CA PHE A 24 12.52 28.02 -17.01
C PHE A 24 13.64 27.36 -16.21
N THR A 25 13.32 26.16 -15.65
CA THR A 25 14.29 25.41 -14.87
C THR A 25 14.47 24.03 -15.48
N VAL A 26 15.70 23.58 -15.59
CA VAL A 26 16.05 22.22 -15.99
C VAL A 26 17.11 21.70 -15.03
N SER A 27 16.96 20.44 -14.65
CA SER A 27 17.89 19.75 -13.76
C SER A 27 18.26 18.40 -14.37
N THR A 28 19.56 18.13 -14.43
CA THR A 28 20.08 16.84 -14.86
C THR A 28 21.00 16.29 -13.79
N ALA A 29 21.00 14.96 -13.62
CA ALA A 29 21.90 14.28 -12.72
C ALA A 29 22.66 13.19 -13.50
N ARG A 30 23.98 13.13 -13.30
CA ARG A 30 24.79 12.03 -13.82
C ARG A 30 25.50 11.30 -12.70
N VAL A 31 25.71 10.02 -12.88
CA VAL A 31 26.49 9.22 -11.93
C VAL A 31 27.97 9.59 -12.12
N ALA A 32 28.59 10.15 -11.08
CA ALA A 32 30.01 10.45 -11.05
C ALA A 32 30.84 9.28 -10.50
N PHE A 33 30.23 8.45 -9.66
CA PHE A 33 30.84 7.26 -9.09
C PHE A 33 29.75 6.22 -8.78
N ASP A 34 29.85 5.03 -9.36
CA ASP A 34 28.80 4.01 -9.26
C ASP A 34 28.62 3.44 -7.84
N GLY A 35 29.70 3.33 -7.06
CA GLY A 35 29.62 2.77 -5.72
C GLY A 35 28.92 1.41 -5.69
N PHE A 36 27.90 1.21 -4.82
CA PHE A 36 27.13 -0.01 -4.71
C PHE A 36 26.31 -0.36 -5.96
N ARG A 37 26.00 0.63 -6.83
CA ARG A 37 25.24 0.41 -8.07
C ARG A 37 25.96 -0.48 -9.07
N SER A 38 27.30 -0.60 -8.99
CA SER A 38 28.06 -1.54 -9.83
C SER A 38 27.67 -3.02 -9.58
N VAL A 39 26.99 -3.30 -8.49
CA VAL A 39 26.58 -4.66 -8.07
C VAL A 39 25.05 -4.78 -7.95
N TYR A 40 24.38 -3.70 -7.57
CA TYR A 40 22.94 -3.69 -7.31
C TYR A 40 22.30 -2.39 -7.81
N VAL A 41 21.33 -2.53 -8.71
CA VAL A 41 20.48 -1.42 -9.20
C VAL A 41 19.03 -1.74 -8.82
N GLU A 42 18.35 -0.82 -8.16
CA GLU A 42 16.92 -0.96 -7.89
C GLU A 42 16.11 -0.83 -9.19
N ALA A 43 15.13 -1.70 -9.37
CA ALA A 43 14.29 -1.73 -10.58
C ALA A 43 13.45 -0.44 -10.80
N GLU A 44 13.33 0.40 -9.76
CA GLU A 44 12.65 1.70 -9.84
C GLU A 44 13.56 2.84 -10.32
N GLU A 45 14.87 2.65 -10.33
CA GLU A 45 15.85 3.65 -10.77
C GLU A 45 16.10 3.64 -12.29
N GLU A 46 15.48 2.73 -13.05
CA GLU A 46 15.44 2.79 -14.52
C GLU A 46 14.56 3.94 -15.07
N LYS A 47 14.38 5.02 -14.31
CA LYS A 47 13.92 6.28 -14.89
C LYS A 47 15.01 6.75 -15.83
N GLU A 48 14.66 6.82 -17.11
CA GLU A 48 15.48 7.36 -18.17
C GLU A 48 16.29 8.54 -17.63
N GLU A 49 17.61 8.39 -17.57
CA GLU A 49 18.51 9.52 -17.39
C GLU A 49 18.15 10.51 -18.49
N SER A 50 17.51 11.60 -18.13
CA SER A 50 17.21 12.66 -19.09
C SER A 50 18.57 13.21 -19.55
N ASN A 51 19.07 12.66 -20.64
CA ASN A 51 20.30 13.07 -21.31
C ASN A 51 20.14 14.48 -21.95
N VAL A 52 19.68 15.42 -21.15
CA VAL A 52 19.73 16.83 -21.58
C VAL A 52 21.18 17.26 -21.45
N LEU A 53 21.83 17.46 -22.58
CA LEU A 53 23.20 17.97 -22.70
C LEU A 53 23.29 19.40 -22.17
N VAL A 54 23.30 19.58 -20.87
CA VAL A 54 23.44 20.88 -20.19
C VAL A 54 24.94 21.29 -20.06
N GLY A 55 25.85 20.36 -20.38
CA GLY A 55 27.29 20.52 -20.14
C GLY A 55 28.00 21.60 -20.98
N HIS A 56 27.31 22.17 -21.93
CA HIS A 56 27.88 23.21 -22.79
C HIS A 56 27.37 24.65 -22.51
N LEU A 57 26.48 24.78 -21.51
CA LEU A 57 25.96 26.08 -21.11
C LEU A 57 26.90 26.74 -20.10
N SER A 58 27.29 27.98 -20.40
CA SER A 58 28.01 28.83 -19.44
C SER A 58 27.07 29.86 -18.84
N MET A 59 27.47 30.47 -17.70
CA MET A 59 26.74 31.59 -17.15
C MET A 59 26.64 32.68 -18.23
N ASP A 60 25.47 33.33 -18.32
CA ASP A 60 25.15 34.37 -19.28
C ASP A 60 25.08 33.92 -20.75
N SER A 61 25.04 32.63 -21.04
CA SER A 61 24.74 32.17 -22.40
C SER A 61 23.36 32.64 -22.85
N VAL A 62 23.31 33.23 -24.04
CA VAL A 62 22.03 33.65 -24.66
C VAL A 62 21.50 32.48 -25.47
N LEU A 63 20.28 32.02 -25.14
CA LEU A 63 19.62 30.95 -25.86
C LEU A 63 18.59 31.52 -26.84
N THR A 64 18.54 30.94 -28.03
CA THR A 64 17.53 31.28 -29.04
C THR A 64 16.31 30.34 -28.83
N LYS A 65 15.15 30.96 -28.77
CA LYS A 65 13.89 30.19 -28.71
C LYS A 65 13.65 29.49 -30.05
N GLU A 66 13.49 28.17 -30.02
CA GLU A 66 13.06 27.38 -31.19
C GLU A 66 11.56 27.19 -31.18
N GLU A 67 11.04 26.51 -30.16
CA GLU A 67 9.61 26.17 -30.03
C GLU A 67 9.16 26.16 -28.56
N PHE A 68 7.87 26.41 -28.32
CA PHE A 68 7.22 26.15 -27.06
C PHE A 68 6.28 24.95 -27.24
N ASP A 69 6.49 23.89 -26.43
CA ASP A 69 5.62 22.71 -26.34
C ASP A 69 4.87 22.74 -25.02
N PRO A 70 3.71 23.45 -24.95
CA PRO A 70 2.93 23.54 -23.72
C PRO A 70 2.20 22.22 -23.49
N LYS A 71 2.56 21.52 -22.42
CA LYS A 71 1.88 20.28 -21.99
C LYS A 71 1.22 20.49 -20.65
N GLN A 72 -0.05 20.13 -20.59
CA GLN A 72 -0.77 20.09 -19.33
C GLN A 72 -0.43 18.77 -18.60
N HIS A 73 0.01 18.89 -17.35
CA HIS A 73 0.28 17.76 -16.48
C HIS A 73 -0.66 17.81 -15.27
N PHE A 74 -1.09 16.64 -14.84
CA PHE A 74 -1.89 16.50 -13.63
C PHE A 74 -1.07 15.75 -12.59
N THR A 75 -1.27 16.12 -11.32
CA THR A 75 -0.73 15.33 -10.20
C THR A 75 -1.34 13.94 -10.21
N GLN A 76 -0.51 12.94 -10.01
CA GLN A 76 -0.97 11.55 -9.91
C GLN A 76 -1.32 11.23 -8.45
N PRO A 77 -2.31 10.38 -8.20
CA PRO A 77 -2.57 9.88 -6.86
C PRO A 77 -1.36 9.06 -6.36
N PRO A 78 -1.25 8.84 -5.03
CA PRO A 78 -0.25 7.94 -4.50
C PRO A 78 -0.33 6.56 -5.18
N ALA A 79 0.82 5.95 -5.43
CA ALA A 79 0.88 4.61 -6.00
C ALA A 79 0.27 3.57 -5.03
N HIS A 80 -0.33 2.51 -5.57
CA HIS A 80 -0.75 1.37 -4.78
C HIS A 80 0.45 0.74 -4.04
N TYR A 81 0.20 0.21 -2.85
CA TYR A 81 1.22 -0.53 -2.14
C TYR A 81 1.64 -1.79 -2.90
N THR A 82 2.92 -2.06 -2.88
CA THR A 82 3.49 -3.39 -3.13
C THR A 82 3.75 -4.08 -1.80
N GLU A 83 4.00 -5.39 -1.78
CA GLU A 83 4.39 -6.07 -0.54
C GLU A 83 5.60 -5.42 0.12
N ALA A 84 6.60 -5.02 -0.67
CA ALA A 84 7.81 -4.37 -0.17
C ALA A 84 7.54 -2.97 0.40
N SER A 85 6.77 -2.13 -0.31
CA SER A 85 6.44 -0.78 0.18
C SER A 85 5.51 -0.83 1.38
N LEU A 86 4.63 -1.84 1.48
CA LEU A 86 3.79 -2.04 2.66
C LEU A 86 4.63 -2.41 3.89
N VAL A 87 5.57 -3.34 3.74
CA VAL A 87 6.52 -3.70 4.82
C VAL A 87 7.31 -2.46 5.26
N LYS A 88 7.84 -1.69 4.32
CA LYS A 88 8.58 -0.47 4.62
C LYS A 88 7.72 0.53 5.41
N THR A 89 6.47 0.75 5.00
CA THR A 89 5.55 1.65 5.72
C THR A 89 5.22 1.11 7.12
N MET A 90 5.00 -0.20 7.28
CA MET A 90 4.78 -0.81 8.61
C MET A 90 5.99 -0.60 9.51
N GLU A 91 7.20 -0.78 9.00
CA GLU A 91 8.46 -0.54 9.73
C GLU A 91 8.61 0.93 10.14
N GLU A 92 8.37 1.87 9.21
CA GLU A 92 8.43 3.32 9.47
C GLU A 92 7.41 3.78 10.52
N LEU A 93 6.25 3.15 10.56
CA LEU A 93 5.19 3.44 11.53
C LEU A 93 5.32 2.66 12.84
N GLY A 94 6.28 1.74 12.96
CA GLY A 94 6.48 0.90 14.14
C GLY A 94 5.41 -0.18 14.33
N ILE A 95 4.70 -0.57 13.27
CA ILE A 95 3.64 -1.59 13.28
C ILE A 95 4.26 -2.95 12.98
N GLY A 96 4.21 -3.86 13.94
CA GLY A 96 4.78 -5.21 13.81
C GLY A 96 6.30 -5.24 13.94
N ARG A 97 6.87 -6.39 13.65
CA ARG A 97 8.30 -6.69 13.73
C ARG A 97 8.72 -7.56 12.54
N PRO A 98 10.01 -7.71 12.24
CA PRO A 98 10.48 -8.50 11.10
C PRO A 98 9.86 -9.90 11.00
N SER A 99 9.59 -10.54 12.15
CA SER A 99 8.96 -11.85 12.21
C SER A 99 7.47 -11.87 11.85
N THR A 100 6.78 -10.72 11.89
CA THR A 100 5.32 -10.63 11.68
C THR A 100 4.92 -10.00 10.36
N TYR A 101 5.79 -9.25 9.67
CA TYR A 101 5.44 -8.56 8.42
C TYR A 101 4.94 -9.50 7.34
N ALA A 102 5.74 -10.50 6.97
CA ALA A 102 5.38 -11.44 5.92
C ALA A 102 4.16 -12.32 6.29
N PRO A 103 4.06 -12.88 7.51
CA PRO A 103 2.85 -13.58 7.94
C PRO A 103 1.58 -12.75 7.88
N THR A 104 1.64 -11.46 8.27
CA THR A 104 0.49 -10.54 8.23
C THR A 104 0.02 -10.33 6.79
N ILE A 105 0.95 -10.03 5.86
CA ILE A 105 0.60 -9.86 4.44
C ILE A 105 0.00 -11.13 3.86
N SER A 106 0.60 -12.29 4.15
CA SER A 106 0.08 -13.58 3.71
C SER A 106 -1.31 -13.86 4.26
N LEU A 107 -1.58 -13.47 5.52
CA LEU A 107 -2.87 -13.64 6.16
C LEU A 107 -3.96 -12.80 5.50
N ILE A 108 -3.71 -11.51 5.25
CA ILE A 108 -4.71 -10.61 4.63
C ILE A 108 -4.97 -10.96 3.16
N LEU A 109 -3.96 -11.48 2.44
CA LEU A 109 -4.12 -12.08 1.11
C LEU A 109 -4.94 -13.37 1.17
N GLY A 110 -4.61 -14.28 2.11
CA GLY A 110 -5.31 -15.54 2.29
C GLY A 110 -6.78 -15.37 2.70
N ARG A 111 -7.09 -14.35 3.50
CA ARG A 111 -8.45 -13.95 3.86
C ARG A 111 -9.18 -13.16 2.77
N ARG A 112 -8.49 -12.84 1.68
CA ARG A 112 -9.01 -12.06 0.55
C ARG A 112 -9.47 -10.65 0.93
N TYR A 113 -8.90 -10.06 1.95
CA TYR A 113 -9.13 -8.65 2.26
C TYR A 113 -8.45 -7.75 1.24
N ILE A 114 -7.35 -8.23 0.68
CA ILE A 114 -6.63 -7.62 -0.44
C ILE A 114 -6.38 -8.66 -1.54
N THR A 115 -6.21 -8.20 -2.76
CA THR A 115 -5.77 -8.99 -3.91
C THR A 115 -4.46 -8.43 -4.46
N LYS A 116 -3.70 -9.26 -5.16
CA LYS A 116 -2.44 -8.87 -5.78
C LYS A 116 -2.55 -8.98 -7.29
N GLU A 117 -2.34 -7.86 -7.97
CA GLU A 117 -2.30 -7.80 -9.43
C GLU A 117 -0.91 -7.31 -9.87
N GLY A 118 -0.15 -8.20 -10.49
CA GLY A 118 1.26 -7.94 -10.77
C GLY A 118 2.07 -7.72 -9.50
N LYS A 119 2.56 -6.50 -9.27
CA LYS A 119 3.28 -6.11 -8.05
C LYS A 119 2.40 -5.39 -7.03
N ASN A 120 1.24 -4.89 -7.45
CA ASN A 120 0.40 -4.00 -6.66
C ASN A 120 -0.63 -4.75 -5.83
N LEU A 121 -0.95 -4.20 -4.67
CA LEU A 121 -1.98 -4.69 -3.76
C LEU A 121 -3.23 -3.81 -3.90
N TYR A 122 -4.39 -4.44 -3.99
CA TYR A 122 -5.69 -3.78 -4.12
C TYR A 122 -6.61 -4.26 -3.00
N LEU A 123 -7.40 -3.33 -2.46
CA LEU A 123 -8.44 -3.65 -1.50
C LEU A 123 -9.59 -4.36 -2.23
N THR A 124 -10.16 -5.40 -1.62
CA THR A 124 -11.36 -6.08 -2.11
C THR A 124 -12.60 -5.51 -1.43
N GLU A 125 -13.79 -5.77 -1.97
CA GLU A 125 -15.06 -5.39 -1.34
C GLU A 125 -15.19 -5.96 0.09
N ILE A 126 -14.81 -7.23 0.27
CA ILE A 126 -14.79 -7.88 1.60
C ILE A 126 -13.82 -7.15 2.53
N GLY A 127 -12.63 -6.79 2.01
CA GLY A 127 -11.63 -6.04 2.77
C GLY A 127 -12.15 -4.67 3.20
N GLU A 128 -12.86 -3.98 2.32
CA GLU A 128 -13.45 -2.67 2.62
C GLU A 128 -14.53 -2.78 3.69
N VAL A 129 -15.46 -3.74 3.56
CA VAL A 129 -16.51 -3.99 4.55
C VAL A 129 -15.91 -4.31 5.92
N VAL A 130 -14.95 -5.25 5.98
CA VAL A 130 -14.28 -5.62 7.24
C VAL A 130 -13.54 -4.42 7.84
N ASN A 131 -12.81 -3.65 7.03
CA ASN A 131 -12.10 -2.46 7.51
C ASN A 131 -13.06 -1.41 8.09
N ASN A 132 -14.21 -1.20 7.44
CA ASN A 132 -15.21 -0.24 7.92
C ASN A 132 -15.85 -0.69 9.23
N ILE A 133 -16.22 -1.97 9.34
CA ILE A 133 -16.72 -2.57 10.59
C ILE A 133 -15.69 -2.40 11.71
N MET A 134 -14.44 -2.75 11.46
CA MET A 134 -13.37 -2.66 12.45
C MET A 134 -13.13 -1.22 12.91
N LYS A 135 -13.14 -0.26 11.98
CA LYS A 135 -12.98 1.16 12.31
C LYS A 135 -14.15 1.74 13.09
N GLN A 136 -15.36 1.28 12.84
CA GLN A 136 -16.56 1.72 13.55
C GLN A 136 -16.65 1.13 14.95
N SER A 137 -16.41 -0.18 15.07
CA SER A 137 -16.59 -0.90 16.33
C SER A 137 -15.37 -0.82 17.26
N PHE A 138 -14.17 -0.67 16.70
CA PHE A 138 -12.92 -0.70 17.44
C PHE A 138 -11.98 0.47 17.10
N PRO A 139 -12.45 1.73 17.11
CA PRO A 139 -11.66 2.86 16.63
C PRO A 139 -10.36 3.08 17.41
N SER A 140 -10.33 2.78 18.70
CA SER A 140 -9.14 2.90 19.56
C SER A 140 -8.11 1.82 19.28
N ILE A 141 -8.52 0.62 18.85
CA ILE A 141 -7.64 -0.52 18.60
C ILE A 141 -7.13 -0.49 17.15
N VAL A 142 -8.00 -0.09 16.21
CA VAL A 142 -7.67 0.04 14.78
C VAL A 142 -7.02 1.41 14.50
N ASP A 143 -6.02 1.73 15.29
CA ASP A 143 -5.22 2.95 15.18
C ASP A 143 -3.73 2.60 15.05
N VAL A 144 -3.05 3.32 14.18
CA VAL A 144 -1.62 3.11 13.89
C VAL A 144 -0.79 3.36 15.16
N HIS A 145 -1.11 4.41 15.91
CA HIS A 145 -0.37 4.78 17.12
C HIS A 145 -0.62 3.78 18.23
N PHE A 146 -1.85 3.26 18.35
CA PHE A 146 -2.15 2.21 19.31
C PHE A 146 -1.28 0.97 19.07
N THR A 147 -1.23 0.48 17.82
CA THR A 147 -0.44 -0.69 17.47
C THR A 147 1.06 -0.45 17.72
N ALA A 148 1.60 0.70 17.30
CA ALA A 148 2.99 1.06 17.54
C ALA A 148 3.33 1.17 19.05
N ASN A 149 2.43 1.74 19.85
CA ASN A 149 2.60 1.83 21.30
C ASN A 149 2.57 0.45 21.97
N MET A 150 1.66 -0.44 21.53
CA MET A 150 1.58 -1.81 22.03
C MET A 150 2.87 -2.58 21.73
N GLU A 151 3.41 -2.46 20.53
CA GLU A 151 4.71 -3.05 20.18
C GLU A 151 5.84 -2.52 21.06
N GLY A 152 5.86 -1.20 21.34
CA GLY A 152 6.83 -0.60 22.26
C GLY A 152 6.67 -1.09 23.70
N LEU A 153 5.45 -1.32 24.19
CA LEU A 153 5.21 -1.91 25.50
C LEU A 153 5.70 -3.36 25.57
N LEU A 154 5.53 -4.13 24.49
CA LEU A 154 6.04 -5.49 24.42
C LEU A 154 7.57 -5.53 24.42
N ASP A 155 8.25 -4.59 23.75
CA ASP A 155 9.71 -4.44 23.85
C ASP A 155 10.14 -4.13 25.31
N MET A 156 9.39 -3.28 26.03
CA MET A 156 9.66 -2.99 27.45
C MET A 156 9.44 -4.24 28.33
N VAL A 157 8.51 -5.12 27.97
CA VAL A 157 8.33 -6.41 28.65
C VAL A 157 9.53 -7.32 28.39
N GLU A 158 10.03 -7.38 27.16
CA GLU A 158 11.24 -8.15 26.81
C GLU A 158 12.46 -7.67 27.60
N GLU A 159 12.61 -6.36 27.76
CA GLU A 159 13.68 -5.75 28.56
C GLU A 159 13.49 -5.91 30.09
N GLY A 160 12.37 -6.48 30.52
CA GLY A 160 12.05 -6.66 31.96
C GLY A 160 11.65 -5.37 32.70
N LYS A 161 11.37 -4.29 31.97
CA LYS A 161 10.97 -2.99 32.54
C LYS A 161 9.50 -2.95 32.97
N VAL A 162 8.64 -3.69 32.28
CA VAL A 162 7.20 -3.74 32.52
C VAL A 162 6.74 -5.20 32.63
N PRO A 163 5.94 -5.57 33.65
CA PRO A 163 5.35 -6.91 33.73
C PRO A 163 4.29 -7.12 32.63
N TRP A 164 4.37 -8.21 31.87
CA TRP A 164 3.40 -8.51 30.82
C TRP A 164 1.93 -8.53 31.29
N LYS A 165 1.68 -8.96 32.54
CA LYS A 165 0.35 -8.97 33.15
C LYS A 165 -0.26 -7.58 33.29
N GLU A 166 0.57 -6.56 33.45
CA GLU A 166 0.12 -5.17 33.56
C GLU A 166 -0.35 -4.65 32.19
N VAL A 167 0.38 -4.98 31.12
CA VAL A 167 -0.03 -4.65 29.74
C VAL A 167 -1.38 -5.28 29.41
N SER A 168 -1.56 -6.58 29.71
CA SER A 168 -2.81 -7.28 29.47
C SER A 168 -3.95 -6.73 30.32
N ARG A 169 -3.71 -6.42 31.58
CA ARG A 169 -4.71 -5.86 32.50
C ARG A 169 -5.22 -4.50 32.07
N ASN A 170 -4.36 -3.70 31.49
CA ASN A 170 -4.71 -2.35 31.03
C ASN A 170 -5.45 -2.40 29.68
N PHE A 171 -5.20 -3.40 28.86
CA PHE A 171 -5.81 -3.54 27.54
C PHE A 171 -7.17 -4.26 27.54
N TYR A 172 -7.29 -5.31 28.36
CA TYR A 172 -8.41 -6.23 28.26
C TYR A 172 -9.79 -5.61 28.56
N PRO A 173 -9.95 -4.73 29.56
CA PRO A 173 -11.27 -4.13 29.87
C PRO A 173 -11.83 -3.32 28.70
N ASP A 174 -10.99 -2.52 28.06
CA ASP A 174 -11.40 -1.66 26.92
C ASP A 174 -11.79 -2.54 25.73
N LEU A 175 -11.06 -3.63 25.48
CA LEU A 175 -11.42 -4.61 24.46
C LEU A 175 -12.74 -5.30 24.75
N GLU A 176 -12.95 -5.76 26.00
CA GLU A 176 -14.18 -6.46 26.43
C GLU A 176 -15.41 -5.56 26.25
N GLU A 177 -15.34 -4.30 26.69
CA GLU A 177 -16.40 -3.31 26.49
C GLU A 177 -16.69 -3.07 25.02
N ALA A 178 -15.65 -2.88 24.19
CA ALA A 178 -15.79 -2.67 22.75
C ALA A 178 -16.44 -3.87 22.05
N VAL A 179 -16.09 -5.10 22.44
CA VAL A 179 -16.71 -6.33 21.92
C VAL A 179 -18.18 -6.42 22.31
N GLU A 180 -18.53 -6.16 23.57
CA GLU A 180 -19.92 -6.18 24.02
C GLU A 180 -20.81 -5.15 23.29
N ILE A 181 -20.26 -3.96 23.00
CA ILE A 181 -20.97 -2.94 22.23
C ILE A 181 -21.13 -3.41 20.77
N ALA A 182 -20.04 -3.92 20.18
CA ALA A 182 -20.07 -4.38 18.80
C ALA A 182 -21.06 -5.55 18.60
N GLU A 183 -21.15 -6.50 19.53
CA GLU A 183 -22.12 -7.60 19.45
C GLU A 183 -23.58 -7.14 19.48
N LYS A 184 -23.85 -5.99 20.11
CA LYS A 184 -25.21 -5.44 20.22
C LYS A 184 -25.57 -4.52 19.04
N GLU A 185 -24.60 -3.82 18.48
CA GLU A 185 -24.83 -2.75 17.51
C GLU A 185 -24.53 -3.16 16.05
N LEU A 186 -23.72 -4.22 15.84
CA LEU A 186 -23.40 -4.69 14.51
C LEU A 186 -24.62 -5.33 13.84
N GLU A 187 -25.08 -4.70 12.77
CA GLU A 187 -26.05 -5.29 11.85
C GLU A 187 -25.39 -6.30 10.91
N GLU A 188 -26.14 -7.31 10.48
CA GLU A 188 -25.66 -8.27 9.48
C GLU A 188 -25.42 -7.57 8.14
N VAL A 189 -24.16 -7.39 7.76
CA VAL A 189 -23.80 -6.83 6.46
C VAL A 189 -23.93 -7.89 5.38
N LYS A 190 -24.90 -7.75 4.50
CA LYS A 190 -25.05 -8.59 3.32
C LYS A 190 -24.29 -7.97 2.16
N ILE A 191 -23.25 -8.66 1.70
CA ILE A 191 -22.59 -8.31 0.44
C ILE A 191 -23.52 -8.75 -0.67
N GLU A 192 -23.90 -7.82 -1.55
CA GLU A 192 -24.75 -8.16 -2.70
C GLU A 192 -23.99 -9.10 -3.64
N ASP A 193 -24.67 -10.17 -4.03
CA ASP A 193 -24.09 -11.14 -4.97
C ASP A 193 -23.96 -10.48 -6.37
N GLU A 194 -22.83 -10.61 -7.01
CA GLU A 194 -22.62 -10.12 -8.38
C GLU A 194 -23.42 -11.01 -9.37
N VAL A 195 -24.44 -10.43 -10.01
CA VAL A 195 -25.27 -11.13 -10.98
C VAL A 195 -24.54 -11.27 -12.30
N THR A 196 -24.54 -12.49 -12.86
CA THR A 196 -23.88 -12.79 -14.12
C THR A 196 -24.91 -13.00 -15.26
N ASP A 197 -24.43 -12.97 -16.51
CA ASP A 197 -25.25 -13.30 -17.68
C ASP A 197 -25.46 -14.81 -17.88
N VAL A 198 -24.86 -15.64 -17.00
CA VAL A 198 -25.00 -17.10 -17.07
C VAL A 198 -26.35 -17.51 -16.50
N ILE A 199 -27.12 -18.22 -17.30
CA ILE A 199 -28.47 -18.70 -16.93
C ILE A 199 -28.34 -20.08 -16.28
N CYS A 200 -29.02 -20.27 -15.16
CA CYS A 200 -29.13 -21.56 -14.50
C CYS A 200 -29.92 -22.55 -15.38
N GLU A 201 -29.31 -23.69 -15.68
CA GLU A 201 -29.92 -24.71 -16.54
C GLU A 201 -31.16 -25.38 -15.91
N GLU A 202 -31.23 -25.37 -14.55
CA GLU A 202 -32.34 -26.02 -13.81
C GLU A 202 -33.55 -25.09 -13.63
N CYS A 203 -33.36 -23.79 -13.37
CA CYS A 203 -34.47 -22.90 -13.03
C CYS A 203 -34.56 -21.62 -13.87
N GLY A 204 -33.65 -21.40 -14.81
CA GLY A 204 -33.65 -20.26 -15.73
C GLY A 204 -33.33 -18.89 -15.14
N ARG A 205 -32.94 -18.81 -13.86
CA ARG A 205 -32.50 -17.55 -13.21
C ARG A 205 -31.06 -17.26 -13.58
N ASN A 206 -30.66 -15.98 -13.58
CA ASN A 206 -29.27 -15.60 -13.74
C ASN A 206 -28.47 -16.10 -12.53
N MET A 207 -27.33 -16.73 -12.79
CA MET A 207 -26.43 -17.18 -11.74
C MET A 207 -25.66 -16.00 -11.14
N VAL A 208 -25.31 -16.13 -9.88
CA VAL A 208 -24.56 -15.13 -9.12
C VAL A 208 -23.19 -15.66 -8.73
N ILE A 209 -22.23 -14.78 -8.64
CA ILE A 209 -20.90 -15.11 -8.12
C ILE A 209 -20.96 -15.10 -6.61
N LYS A 210 -20.67 -16.25 -6.01
CA LYS A 210 -20.49 -16.38 -4.55
C LYS A 210 -19.06 -16.70 -4.20
N TYR A 211 -18.70 -16.38 -2.97
CA TYR A 211 -17.37 -16.64 -2.44
C TYR A 211 -17.41 -17.86 -1.50
N GLY A 212 -16.71 -18.92 -1.88
CA GLY A 212 -16.54 -20.11 -1.05
C GLY A 212 -15.12 -20.26 -0.51
N PRO A 213 -14.87 -21.31 0.30
CA PRO A 213 -13.54 -21.59 0.86
C PRO A 213 -12.42 -21.71 -0.20
N HIS A 214 -12.78 -22.17 -1.40
CA HIS A 214 -11.83 -22.43 -2.50
C HIS A 214 -11.81 -21.35 -3.59
N GLY A 215 -12.57 -20.27 -3.45
CA GLY A 215 -12.60 -19.19 -4.41
C GLY A 215 -13.99 -18.73 -4.80
N LYS A 216 -14.06 -17.91 -5.86
CA LYS A 216 -15.31 -17.52 -6.52
C LYS A 216 -15.92 -18.75 -7.19
N PHE A 217 -17.22 -18.93 -7.05
CA PHE A 217 -17.99 -19.94 -7.78
C PHE A 217 -19.32 -19.35 -8.21
N LEU A 218 -19.88 -19.91 -9.28
CA LEU A 218 -21.21 -19.56 -9.74
C LEU A 218 -22.23 -20.35 -8.93
N ALA A 219 -23.26 -19.69 -8.43
CA ALA A 219 -24.35 -20.31 -7.69
C ALA A 219 -25.69 -19.80 -8.17
N CYS A 220 -26.69 -20.65 -8.10
CA CYS A 220 -28.06 -20.21 -8.38
C CYS A 220 -28.62 -19.44 -7.18
N PRO A 221 -29.19 -18.22 -7.36
CA PRO A 221 -29.83 -17.46 -6.30
C PRO A 221 -31.09 -18.13 -5.74
N GLY A 222 -31.56 -19.17 -6.37
CA GLY A 222 -32.74 -19.95 -5.95
C GLY A 222 -32.50 -20.92 -4.80
N PHE A 223 -31.33 -20.91 -4.17
CA PHE A 223 -31.08 -21.74 -2.99
C PHE A 223 -32.04 -21.39 -1.85
N PRO A 224 -32.61 -22.37 -1.11
CA PRO A 224 -32.32 -23.80 -1.12
C PRO A 224 -33.11 -24.64 -2.17
N GLU A 225 -34.05 -24.04 -2.89
CA GLU A 225 -34.92 -24.74 -3.84
C GLU A 225 -34.17 -25.25 -5.07
N CYS A 226 -33.25 -24.42 -5.60
CA CYS A 226 -32.35 -24.79 -6.69
C CYS A 226 -30.91 -24.77 -6.15
N ARG A 227 -30.20 -25.90 -6.30
CA ARG A 227 -28.83 -26.08 -5.77
C ARG A 227 -27.77 -26.12 -6.88
N ASN A 228 -28.08 -25.63 -8.04
CA ASN A 228 -27.13 -25.61 -9.18
C ASN A 228 -25.97 -24.67 -8.89
N THR A 229 -24.72 -25.16 -9.11
CA THR A 229 -23.46 -24.44 -8.89
C THR A 229 -22.50 -24.69 -10.04
#